data_b125497214c2281462a7c914f3b9368f
#
_entry.id   b125497214c2281462a7c914f3b9368f
#
_cell.length_a   1.000
_cell.length_b   1.000
_cell.length_c   1.000
_cell.angle_alpha   90.00
_cell.angle_beta   90.00
_cell.angle_gamma   90.00
#
_symmetry.space_group_name_H-M   'P 1'
#
loop_
_entity.id
_entity.type
_entity.pdbx_description
1 polymer ?
#
loop_
_entity_poly.entity_id
_entity_poly.type
_entity_poly.pdbx_seq_one_letter_code
_entity_poly.pdbx_strand_id
1 'polypeptide(L)'
;PTVVDRLVQQMILQELQPMIDPTFSESSFGYRPGRSPLAAVERWKEHVEGGREWVVNIDLRAFFDRIHHDKLMHLLGRHVNDKRILKVIGRYLRADLMKGGLSSQRREGAPQGGPLSPLLSNIYLHELDRELERRGHRFVRYADDFIVLVKSEKAGHRVLESVRTFLDRKLKLEINEDKSSVERVEEISYLGYSIILKGGDGGPRLTVSRTSHRRIQAKLREELGRRARGRSINDTIKRVSSVLRGLYGYIRLSETQTSYGGIDSRVRRRLRMLIWRHWKTPKNRCKKLILLGIAPIKARQYASTSKGPWRISKTPFLQQALSNDYFTKLGLFSLEAAHLRGPRPRQLSLHFS
;
A
#
# COMPACT_ATOMS: atom_id res chain seq x y z
N PRO A 1 20.50 10.48 -10.93
CA PRO A 1 21.33 9.75 -11.87
C PRO A 1 20.87 9.95 -13.32
N THR A 2 21.82 10.07 -14.25
CA THR A 2 21.56 10.15 -15.69
C THR A 2 21.00 8.80 -16.21
N VAL A 3 20.59 8.77 -17.49
CA VAL A 3 20.14 7.51 -18.12
C VAL A 3 21.25 6.47 -18.14
N VAL A 4 22.49 6.91 -18.46
CA VAL A 4 23.68 6.04 -18.47
C VAL A 4 23.97 5.49 -17.07
N ASP A 5 23.93 6.34 -16.04
CA ASP A 5 24.12 5.89 -14.66
C ASP A 5 23.08 4.83 -14.25
N ARG A 6 21.81 5.02 -14.63
CA ARG A 6 20.75 4.03 -14.35
C ARG A 6 21.00 2.71 -15.07
N LEU A 7 21.48 2.77 -16.32
CA LEU A 7 21.82 1.56 -17.06
C LEU A 7 22.93 0.78 -16.37
N VAL A 8 24.05 1.44 -16.03
CA VAL A 8 25.17 0.79 -15.34
C VAL A 8 24.76 0.27 -13.96
N GLN A 9 23.97 1.04 -13.19
CA GLN A 9 23.44 0.57 -11.91
C GLN A 9 22.52 -0.65 -12.08
N GLN A 10 21.71 -0.70 -13.15
CA GLN A 10 20.84 -1.85 -13.45
C GLN A 10 21.66 -3.10 -13.80
N MET A 11 22.75 -2.96 -14.57
CA MET A 11 23.65 -4.07 -14.87
C MET A 11 24.29 -4.63 -13.58
N ILE A 12 24.81 -3.75 -12.72
CA ILE A 12 25.38 -4.15 -11.42
C ILE A 12 24.31 -4.84 -10.55
N LEU A 13 23.10 -4.31 -10.53
CA LEU A 13 21.98 -4.91 -9.77
C LEU A 13 21.66 -6.32 -10.26
N GLN A 14 21.58 -6.54 -11.56
CA GLN A 14 21.29 -7.85 -12.16
C GLN A 14 22.31 -8.92 -11.77
N GLU A 15 23.57 -8.54 -11.64
CA GLU A 15 24.64 -9.45 -11.20
C GLU A 15 24.63 -9.69 -9.68
N LEU A 16 24.45 -8.62 -8.89
CA LEU A 16 24.59 -8.73 -7.44
C LEU A 16 23.32 -9.26 -6.75
N GLN A 17 22.14 -8.93 -7.26
CA GLN A 17 20.89 -9.28 -6.60
C GLN A 17 20.68 -10.79 -6.45
N PRO A 18 20.90 -11.65 -7.47
CA PRO A 18 20.74 -13.10 -7.32
C PRO A 18 21.67 -13.72 -6.29
N MET A 19 22.87 -13.14 -6.09
CA MET A 19 23.87 -13.63 -5.14
C MET A 19 23.56 -13.18 -3.70
N ILE A 20 23.08 -11.94 -3.52
CA ILE A 20 22.95 -11.33 -2.21
C ILE A 20 21.53 -11.55 -1.62
N ASP A 21 20.48 -11.48 -2.45
CA ASP A 21 19.08 -11.57 -1.99
C ASP A 21 18.79 -12.85 -1.18
N PRO A 22 19.31 -14.04 -1.52
CA PRO A 22 19.09 -15.25 -0.74
C PRO A 22 19.68 -15.20 0.68
N THR A 23 20.61 -14.29 0.96
CA THR A 23 21.21 -14.12 2.30
C THR A 23 20.36 -13.28 3.23
N PHE A 24 19.38 -12.56 2.72
CA PHE A 24 18.54 -11.68 3.52
C PHE A 24 17.50 -12.45 4.36
N SER A 25 17.15 -11.86 5.50
CA SER A 25 16.12 -12.38 6.40
C SER A 25 14.80 -12.69 5.68
N GLU A 26 14.15 -13.79 6.09
CA GLU A 26 12.81 -14.15 5.65
C GLU A 26 11.74 -13.13 6.11
N SER A 27 12.04 -12.32 7.12
CA SER A 27 11.20 -11.24 7.64
C SER A 27 11.38 -9.91 6.91
N SER A 28 12.25 -9.84 5.88
CA SER A 28 12.49 -8.68 5.03
C SER A 28 11.79 -8.86 3.68
N PHE A 29 10.93 -7.90 3.31
CA PHE A 29 10.04 -8.00 2.14
C PHE A 29 10.24 -6.88 1.11
N GLY A 30 10.74 -5.71 1.50
CA GLY A 30 10.86 -4.54 0.62
C GLY A 30 11.94 -4.70 -0.45
N TYR A 31 11.62 -4.33 -1.69
CA TYR A 31 12.54 -4.30 -2.83
C TYR A 31 13.22 -5.63 -3.17
N ARG A 32 12.59 -6.75 -2.84
CA ARG A 32 13.12 -8.09 -3.09
C ARG A 32 12.32 -8.84 -4.15
N PRO A 33 12.97 -9.61 -5.05
CA PRO A 33 12.29 -10.48 -6.00
C PRO A 33 11.37 -11.49 -5.30
N GLY A 34 10.18 -11.70 -5.85
CA GLY A 34 9.22 -12.66 -5.29
C GLY A 34 8.56 -12.24 -3.96
N ARG A 35 8.95 -11.11 -3.37
CA ARG A 35 8.36 -10.57 -2.14
C ARG A 35 7.39 -9.42 -2.45
N SER A 36 6.44 -9.16 -1.58
CA SER A 36 5.44 -8.12 -1.79
C SER A 36 5.00 -7.46 -0.48
N PRO A 37 4.42 -6.25 -0.53
CA PRO A 37 3.79 -5.64 0.65
C PRO A 37 2.70 -6.52 1.26
N LEU A 38 1.98 -7.27 0.44
CA LEU A 38 0.92 -8.16 0.90
C LEU A 38 1.50 -9.33 1.70
N ALA A 39 2.59 -9.94 1.24
CA ALA A 39 3.28 -11.01 1.99
C ALA A 39 3.81 -10.49 3.34
N ALA A 40 4.27 -9.24 3.41
CA ALA A 40 4.65 -8.60 4.68
C ALA A 40 3.46 -8.46 5.63
N VAL A 41 2.30 -8.05 5.12
CA VAL A 41 1.06 -7.92 5.90
C VAL A 41 0.55 -9.30 6.38
N GLU A 42 0.65 -10.33 5.54
CA GLU A 42 0.32 -11.71 5.93
C GLU A 42 1.24 -12.19 7.07
N ARG A 43 2.54 -11.96 6.96
CA ARG A 43 3.51 -12.27 8.02
C ARG A 43 3.23 -11.51 9.32
N TRP A 44 2.82 -10.25 9.22
CA TRP A 44 2.37 -9.49 10.39
C TRP A 44 1.19 -10.16 11.08
N LYS A 45 0.16 -10.55 10.31
CA LYS A 45 -1.02 -11.25 10.83
C LYS A 45 -0.64 -12.58 11.52
N GLU A 46 0.22 -13.39 10.90
CA GLU A 46 0.73 -14.65 11.48
C GLU A 46 1.39 -14.43 12.85
N HIS A 47 2.16 -13.36 13.00
CA HIS A 47 2.79 -13.05 14.29
C HIS A 47 1.79 -12.63 15.37
N VAL A 48 0.69 -11.95 14.97
CA VAL A 48 -0.40 -11.59 15.88
C VAL A 48 -1.20 -12.84 16.28
N GLU A 49 -1.48 -13.75 15.34
CA GLU A 49 -2.09 -15.05 15.62
C GLU A 49 -1.26 -15.87 16.62
N GLY A 50 0.05 -15.70 16.64
CA GLY A 50 0.96 -16.25 17.62
C GLY A 50 0.94 -15.57 19.00
N GLY A 51 -0.10 -14.76 19.32
CA GLY A 51 -0.31 -14.15 20.64
C GLY A 51 0.55 -12.92 20.93
N ARG A 52 1.00 -12.20 19.90
CA ARG A 52 1.77 -10.94 20.04
C ARG A 52 0.88 -9.76 19.71
N GLU A 53 0.33 -9.13 20.72
CA GLU A 53 -0.65 -8.05 20.57
C GLU A 53 -0.05 -6.64 20.69
N TRP A 54 1.24 -6.53 20.99
CA TRP A 54 1.95 -5.27 21.06
C TRP A 54 2.93 -5.12 19.92
N VAL A 55 2.99 -3.94 19.35
CA VAL A 55 3.83 -3.61 18.21
C VAL A 55 4.75 -2.47 18.57
N VAL A 56 6.02 -2.67 18.32
CA VAL A 56 7.03 -1.61 18.31
C VAL A 56 7.14 -1.14 16.87
N ASN A 57 6.54 -0.01 16.57
CA ASN A 57 6.65 0.64 15.27
C ASN A 57 7.88 1.54 15.26
N ILE A 58 8.76 1.38 14.29
CA ILE A 58 10.03 2.11 14.23
C ILE A 58 10.18 2.76 12.86
N ASP A 59 10.26 4.10 12.86
CA ASP A 59 10.53 4.93 11.69
C ASP A 59 11.97 5.46 11.77
N LEU A 60 12.73 5.30 10.68
CA LEU A 60 14.10 5.79 10.62
C LEU A 60 14.13 7.22 10.09
N ARG A 61 14.87 8.09 10.78
CA ARG A 61 14.98 9.50 10.38
C ARG A 61 15.83 9.66 9.14
N ALA A 62 15.20 10.04 8.01
CA ALA A 62 15.86 10.32 6.74
C ALA A 62 16.85 9.20 6.33
N PHE A 63 16.43 7.94 6.42
CA PHE A 63 17.28 6.75 6.26
C PHE A 63 18.18 6.82 5.02
N PHE A 64 17.62 7.06 3.84
CA PHE A 64 18.41 7.09 2.59
C PHE A 64 19.46 8.20 2.57
N ASP A 65 19.27 9.28 3.32
CA ASP A 65 20.19 10.41 3.37
C ASP A 65 21.29 10.23 4.44
N ARG A 66 21.16 9.20 5.30
CA ARG A 66 22.05 8.94 6.45
C ARG A 66 22.81 7.62 6.38
N ILE A 67 22.78 6.92 5.25
CA ILE A 67 23.56 5.70 5.07
C ILE A 67 25.05 6.05 5.10
N HIS A 68 25.78 5.50 6.07
CA HIS A 68 27.21 5.74 6.20
C HIS A 68 27.99 4.97 5.13
N HIS A 69 28.71 5.68 4.24
CA HIS A 69 29.35 5.10 3.05
C HIS A 69 30.38 4.02 3.38
N ASP A 70 31.30 4.28 4.31
CA ASP A 70 32.38 3.31 4.61
C ASP A 70 31.80 2.01 5.20
N LYS A 71 30.77 2.16 6.03
CA LYS A 71 30.09 1.00 6.58
C LYS A 71 29.34 0.20 5.53
N LEU A 72 28.59 0.87 4.65
CA LEU A 72 27.94 0.21 3.52
C LEU A 72 28.95 -0.50 2.63
N MET A 73 30.05 0.17 2.30
CA MET A 73 31.12 -0.42 1.47
C MET A 73 31.79 -1.61 2.16
N HIS A 74 31.99 -1.57 3.48
CA HIS A 74 32.47 -2.70 4.27
C HIS A 74 31.51 -3.89 4.22
N LEU A 75 30.19 -3.65 4.40
CA LEU A 75 29.15 -4.70 4.32
C LEU A 75 29.07 -5.29 2.92
N LEU A 76 29.09 -4.45 1.90
CA LEU A 76 29.08 -4.87 0.50
C LEU A 76 30.33 -5.73 0.15
N GLY A 77 31.49 -5.36 0.67
CA GLY A 77 32.74 -6.10 0.48
C GLY A 77 32.74 -7.52 1.05
N ARG A 78 31.78 -7.88 1.91
CA ARG A 78 31.58 -9.28 2.36
C ARG A 78 30.93 -10.16 1.29
N HIS A 79 30.25 -9.55 0.32
CA HIS A 79 29.54 -10.24 -0.76
C HIS A 79 30.24 -10.08 -2.13
N VAL A 80 31.01 -9.01 -2.32
CA VAL A 80 31.62 -8.64 -3.62
C VAL A 80 33.11 -8.55 -3.47
N ASN A 81 33.84 -9.43 -4.18
CA ASN A 81 35.31 -9.45 -4.17
C ASN A 81 35.93 -8.54 -5.25
N ASP A 82 35.19 -8.21 -6.33
CA ASP A 82 35.71 -7.37 -7.41
C ASP A 82 35.84 -5.91 -6.96
N LYS A 83 37.09 -5.49 -6.75
CA LYS A 83 37.42 -4.12 -6.34
C LYS A 83 36.99 -3.06 -7.36
N ARG A 84 36.85 -3.40 -8.65
CA ARG A 84 36.40 -2.47 -9.70
C ARG A 84 34.93 -2.14 -9.52
N ILE A 85 34.08 -3.15 -9.26
CA ILE A 85 32.63 -2.98 -8.94
C ILE A 85 32.50 -2.16 -7.69
N LEU A 86 33.20 -2.49 -6.61
CA LEU A 86 33.18 -1.73 -5.37
C LEU A 86 33.58 -0.26 -5.59
N LYS A 87 34.58 0.01 -6.39
CA LYS A 87 35.03 1.37 -6.73
C LYS A 87 33.95 2.16 -7.49
N VAL A 88 33.25 1.51 -8.43
CA VAL A 88 32.15 2.13 -9.17
C VAL A 88 30.99 2.46 -8.22
N ILE A 89 30.57 1.53 -7.38
CA ILE A 89 29.51 1.76 -6.39
C ILE A 89 29.89 2.91 -5.44
N GLY A 90 31.13 2.90 -4.93
CA GLY A 90 31.64 3.98 -4.08
C GLY A 90 31.64 5.37 -4.75
N ARG A 91 31.86 5.43 -6.08
CA ARG A 91 31.72 6.68 -6.85
C ARG A 91 30.27 7.14 -6.93
N TYR A 92 29.31 6.22 -7.16
CA TYR A 92 27.89 6.55 -7.15
C TYR A 92 27.39 7.05 -5.80
N LEU A 93 27.87 6.49 -4.70
CA LEU A 93 27.52 6.94 -3.36
C LEU A 93 28.04 8.37 -3.09
N ARG A 94 29.26 8.70 -3.53
CA ARG A 94 29.90 10.00 -3.34
C ARG A 94 29.57 11.04 -4.42
N ALA A 95 28.77 10.66 -5.43
CA ALA A 95 28.37 11.59 -6.49
C ALA A 95 27.63 12.80 -5.91
N ASP A 96 27.96 13.98 -6.40
CA ASP A 96 27.42 15.24 -5.94
C ASP A 96 25.89 15.29 -6.01
N LEU A 97 25.31 15.94 -5.03
CA LEU A 97 23.87 16.24 -4.99
C LEU A 97 23.64 17.65 -5.52
N MET A 98 22.89 17.76 -6.61
CA MET A 98 22.42 19.06 -7.07
C MET A 98 21.12 19.43 -6.36
N LYS A 99 21.13 20.47 -5.51
CA LYS A 99 19.97 20.96 -4.79
C LYS A 99 19.85 22.47 -5.01
N GLY A 100 18.76 22.90 -5.65
CA GLY A 100 18.55 24.32 -5.91
C GLY A 100 19.60 24.98 -6.82
N GLY A 101 20.25 24.22 -7.73
CA GLY A 101 21.32 24.74 -8.62
C GLY A 101 22.72 24.72 -7.99
N LEU A 102 22.86 24.36 -6.72
CA LEU A 102 24.15 24.22 -6.04
C LEU A 102 24.56 22.76 -5.97
N SER A 103 25.80 22.46 -6.37
CA SER A 103 26.42 21.14 -6.21
C SER A 103 27.05 21.03 -4.82
N SER A 104 26.71 20.01 -4.07
CA SER A 104 27.33 19.71 -2.78
C SER A 104 27.85 18.28 -2.75
N GLN A 105 29.07 18.09 -2.25
CA GLN A 105 29.65 16.76 -2.10
C GLN A 105 28.89 15.93 -1.07
N ARG A 106 28.43 14.74 -1.48
CA ARG A 106 27.75 13.82 -0.61
C ARG A 106 28.76 13.05 0.25
N ARG A 107 28.68 13.21 1.57
CA ARG A 107 29.52 12.49 2.53
C ARG A 107 28.82 11.26 3.12
N GLU A 108 27.49 11.22 3.10
CA GLU A 108 26.64 10.14 3.57
C GLU A 108 25.39 10.01 2.69
N GLY A 109 24.64 8.92 2.83
CA GLY A 109 23.40 8.66 2.11
C GLY A 109 23.59 7.96 0.77
N ALA A 110 22.51 7.35 0.27
CA ALA A 110 22.45 6.70 -1.04
C ALA A 110 21.63 7.56 -2.01
N PRO A 111 22.02 7.61 -3.31
CA PRO A 111 21.27 8.36 -4.32
C PRO A 111 19.83 7.83 -4.44
N GLN A 112 18.84 8.69 -4.23
CA GLN A 112 17.43 8.33 -4.44
C GLN A 112 17.12 8.22 -5.94
N GLY A 113 16.29 7.22 -6.32
CA GLY A 113 15.84 7.02 -7.69
C GLY A 113 16.81 6.24 -8.60
N GLY A 114 17.92 5.73 -8.07
CA GLY A 114 18.79 4.77 -8.77
C GLY A 114 18.32 3.33 -8.57
N PRO A 115 18.46 2.44 -9.59
CA PRO A 115 18.07 1.02 -9.48
C PRO A 115 18.81 0.25 -8.37
N LEU A 116 20.04 0.61 -8.08
CA LEU A 116 20.90 -0.09 -7.12
C LEU A 116 20.59 0.28 -5.65
N SER A 117 20.08 1.47 -5.40
CA SER A 117 19.85 1.98 -4.04
C SER A 117 18.97 1.09 -3.14
N PRO A 118 17.91 0.44 -3.66
CA PRO A 118 17.10 -0.51 -2.87
C PRO A 118 17.90 -1.72 -2.38
N LEU A 119 18.78 -2.30 -3.21
CA LEU A 119 19.64 -3.41 -2.80
C LEU A 119 20.63 -2.97 -1.72
N LEU A 120 21.27 -1.82 -1.92
CA LEU A 120 22.22 -1.25 -0.95
C LEU A 120 21.55 -0.96 0.41
N SER A 121 20.31 -0.46 0.39
CA SER A 121 19.53 -0.25 1.61
C SER A 121 19.24 -1.55 2.34
N ASN A 122 18.90 -2.62 1.61
CA ASN A 122 18.68 -3.93 2.20
C ASN A 122 19.96 -4.54 2.79
N ILE A 123 21.10 -4.41 2.11
CA ILE A 123 22.42 -4.84 2.65
C ILE A 123 22.70 -4.12 3.98
N TYR A 124 22.44 -2.81 4.04
CA TYR A 124 22.70 -2.02 5.24
C TYR A 124 21.79 -2.41 6.41
N LEU A 125 20.50 -2.58 6.16
CA LEU A 125 19.52 -2.94 7.19
C LEU A 125 19.52 -4.44 7.55
N HIS A 126 20.16 -5.29 6.73
CA HIS A 126 20.29 -6.72 7.05
C HIS A 126 21.04 -6.97 8.36
N GLU A 127 21.98 -6.09 8.76
CA GLU A 127 22.64 -6.17 10.06
C GLU A 127 21.62 -6.00 11.23
N LEU A 128 20.60 -5.17 11.07
CA LEU A 128 19.50 -5.06 12.01
C LEU A 128 18.63 -6.33 12.01
N ASP A 129 18.31 -6.85 10.83
CA ASP A 129 17.50 -8.06 10.68
C ASP A 129 18.17 -9.21 11.43
N ARG A 130 19.48 -9.43 11.21
CA ARG A 130 20.27 -10.46 11.90
C ARG A 130 20.31 -10.28 13.40
N GLU A 131 20.41 -9.05 13.87
CA GLU A 131 20.42 -8.78 15.33
C GLU A 131 19.05 -9.07 15.96
N LEU A 132 17.95 -8.74 15.28
CA LEU A 132 16.59 -9.05 15.72
C LEU A 132 16.35 -10.56 15.74
N GLU A 133 16.82 -11.30 14.73
CA GLU A 133 16.76 -12.76 14.67
C GLU A 133 17.60 -13.41 15.77
N ARG A 134 18.82 -12.97 15.96
CA ARG A 134 19.72 -13.46 17.01
C ARG A 134 19.10 -13.33 18.41
N ARG A 135 18.32 -12.28 18.65
CA ARG A 135 17.58 -12.05 19.90
C ARG A 135 16.25 -12.79 19.97
N GLY A 136 15.84 -13.50 18.92
CA GLY A 136 14.58 -14.23 18.85
C GLY A 136 13.34 -13.34 18.70
N HIS A 137 13.52 -12.09 18.26
CA HIS A 137 12.39 -11.19 18.00
C HIS A 137 11.62 -11.59 16.76
N ARG A 138 10.30 -11.42 16.80
CA ARG A 138 9.42 -11.53 15.63
C ARG A 138 9.21 -10.14 15.06
N PHE A 139 9.56 -9.96 13.80
CA PHE A 139 9.49 -8.67 13.13
C PHE A 139 9.09 -8.83 11.66
N VAL A 140 8.68 -7.73 11.07
CA VAL A 140 8.41 -7.62 9.63
C VAL A 140 9.00 -6.29 9.16
N ARG A 141 9.84 -6.35 8.12
CA ARG A 141 10.45 -5.17 7.54
C ARG A 141 10.09 -5.04 6.06
N TYR A 142 9.64 -3.87 5.66
CA TYR A 142 9.47 -3.49 4.26
C TYR A 142 10.28 -2.22 3.96
N ALA A 143 11.46 -2.39 3.37
CA ALA A 143 12.46 -1.32 3.20
C ALA A 143 12.92 -0.77 4.56
N ASP A 144 12.72 0.52 4.82
CA ASP A 144 12.99 1.23 6.06
C ASP A 144 11.82 1.24 7.06
N ASP A 145 10.64 0.81 6.62
CA ASP A 145 9.45 0.68 7.48
C ASP A 145 9.42 -0.71 8.12
N PHE A 146 9.56 -0.79 9.44
CA PHE A 146 9.58 -2.07 10.14
C PHE A 146 8.89 -2.04 11.49
N ILE A 147 8.34 -3.18 11.84
CA ILE A 147 7.63 -3.42 13.09
C ILE A 147 8.19 -4.65 13.80
N VAL A 148 8.31 -4.56 15.12
CA VAL A 148 8.66 -5.71 15.98
C VAL A 148 7.46 -6.05 16.86
N LEU A 149 7.11 -7.35 16.92
CA LEU A 149 5.93 -7.80 17.65
C LEU A 149 6.34 -8.46 18.97
N VAL A 150 5.69 -8.06 20.04
CA VAL A 150 5.96 -8.50 21.41
C VAL A 150 4.68 -8.85 22.16
N LYS A 151 4.81 -9.55 23.31
CA LYS A 151 3.66 -10.00 24.10
C LYS A 151 3.15 -8.96 25.11
N SER A 152 3.96 -7.95 25.46
CA SER A 152 3.58 -6.93 26.44
C SER A 152 4.19 -5.57 26.12
N GLU A 153 3.54 -4.51 26.60
CA GLU A 153 4.00 -3.13 26.48
C GLU A 153 5.41 -2.93 27.07
N LYS A 154 5.64 -3.43 28.27
CA LYS A 154 6.95 -3.37 28.93
C LYS A 154 8.07 -4.03 28.11
N ALA A 155 7.76 -5.14 27.41
CA ALA A 155 8.71 -5.76 26.48
C ALA A 155 8.92 -4.87 25.26
N GLY A 156 7.88 -4.22 24.76
CA GLY A 156 7.95 -3.27 23.65
C GLY A 156 8.90 -2.11 23.92
N HIS A 157 8.76 -1.44 25.05
CA HIS A 157 9.66 -0.34 25.42
C HIS A 157 11.12 -0.78 25.54
N ARG A 158 11.37 -1.97 26.12
CA ARG A 158 12.75 -2.53 26.18
C ARG A 158 13.32 -2.83 24.79
N VAL A 159 12.49 -3.35 23.88
CA VAL A 159 12.92 -3.61 22.50
C VAL A 159 13.21 -2.31 21.78
N LEU A 160 12.35 -1.31 21.89
CA LEU A 160 12.53 0.02 21.27
C LEU A 160 13.88 0.63 21.69
N GLU A 161 14.17 0.66 22.99
CA GLU A 161 15.43 1.23 23.52
C GLU A 161 16.65 0.44 23.06
N SER A 162 16.54 -0.88 23.05
CA SER A 162 17.60 -1.78 22.61
C SER A 162 17.89 -1.64 21.12
N VAL A 163 16.85 -1.50 20.28
CA VAL A 163 17.00 -1.25 18.84
C VAL A 163 17.56 0.14 18.58
N ARG A 164 17.11 1.16 19.31
CA ARG A 164 17.68 2.53 19.27
C ARG A 164 19.19 2.49 19.48
N THR A 165 19.62 1.86 20.57
CA THR A 165 21.05 1.74 20.90
C THR A 165 21.84 1.00 19.81
N PHE A 166 21.26 -0.05 19.22
CA PHE A 166 21.90 -0.79 18.14
C PHE A 166 22.02 0.07 16.87
N LEU A 167 20.96 0.74 16.46
CA LEU A 167 20.93 1.61 15.29
C LEU A 167 21.96 2.72 15.38
N ASP A 168 22.00 3.43 16.51
CA ASP A 168 22.97 4.50 16.76
C ASP A 168 24.42 3.97 16.77
N ARG A 169 24.71 2.98 17.61
CA ARG A 169 26.10 2.51 17.80
C ARG A 169 26.63 1.76 16.60
N LYS A 170 25.81 0.87 16.02
CA LYS A 170 26.25 -0.06 14.96
C LYS A 170 25.99 0.46 13.56
N LEU A 171 24.86 1.12 13.31
CA LEU A 171 24.46 1.57 11.98
C LEU A 171 24.55 3.09 11.76
N LYS A 172 24.83 3.86 12.81
CA LYS A 172 24.86 5.33 12.73
C LYS A 172 23.55 5.90 12.18
N LEU A 173 22.43 5.26 12.54
CA LEU A 173 21.08 5.67 12.18
C LEU A 173 20.32 6.14 13.40
N GLU A 174 19.49 7.15 13.22
CA GLU A 174 18.62 7.71 14.26
C GLU A 174 17.17 7.26 14.04
N ILE A 175 16.47 6.97 15.13
CA ILE A 175 15.03 6.75 15.14
C ILE A 175 14.32 8.11 15.09
N ASN A 176 13.21 8.18 14.37
CA ASN A 176 12.30 9.30 14.40
C ASN A 176 11.36 9.14 15.61
N GLU A 177 11.66 9.87 16.69
CA GLU A 177 10.92 9.77 17.97
C GLU A 177 9.43 10.12 17.82
N ASP A 178 9.10 11.09 16.96
CA ASP A 178 7.70 11.54 16.75
C ASP A 178 6.83 10.50 16.04
N LYS A 179 7.45 9.54 15.37
CA LYS A 179 6.74 8.52 14.57
C LYS A 179 6.95 7.11 15.06
N SER A 180 7.90 6.90 15.98
CA SER A 180 8.14 5.60 16.56
C SER A 180 7.35 5.44 17.84
N SER A 181 6.68 4.29 18.00
CA SER A 181 5.76 4.08 19.11
C SER A 181 5.73 2.62 19.55
N VAL A 182 5.22 2.41 20.77
CA VAL A 182 4.85 1.08 21.28
C VAL A 182 3.35 1.12 21.53
N GLU A 183 2.59 0.40 20.72
CA GLU A 183 1.13 0.46 20.74
C GLU A 183 0.52 -0.94 20.62
N ARG A 184 -0.77 -1.05 20.92
CA ARG A 184 -1.51 -2.28 20.63
C ARG A 184 -1.68 -2.43 19.12
N VAL A 185 -1.72 -3.69 18.65
CA VAL A 185 -1.83 -4.03 17.23
C VAL A 185 -3.05 -3.39 16.55
N GLU A 186 -4.13 -3.13 17.28
CA GLU A 186 -5.36 -2.51 16.77
C GLU A 186 -5.21 -1.01 16.49
N GLU A 187 -4.25 -0.34 17.11
CA GLU A 187 -4.01 1.10 17.00
C GLU A 187 -3.08 1.43 15.83
N ILE A 188 -2.31 0.45 15.38
CA ILE A 188 -1.31 0.60 14.31
C ILE A 188 -1.90 0.35 12.93
N SER A 189 -1.31 1.04 11.96
CA SER A 189 -1.48 0.73 10.54
C SER A 189 -0.11 0.45 9.90
N TYR A 190 0.05 -0.70 9.29
CA TYR A 190 1.26 -1.11 8.59
C TYR A 190 0.97 -1.39 7.12
N LEU A 191 1.74 -0.81 6.22
CA LEU A 191 1.57 -0.93 4.76
C LEU A 191 0.12 -0.73 4.28
N GLY A 192 -0.61 0.19 4.95
CA GLY A 192 -1.97 0.54 4.60
C GLY A 192 -3.06 -0.38 5.13
N TYR A 193 -2.71 -1.35 5.93
CA TYR A 193 -3.63 -2.24 6.64
C TYR A 193 -3.65 -1.96 8.14
N SER A 194 -4.71 -2.39 8.81
CA SER A 194 -4.84 -2.48 10.27
C SER A 194 -5.38 -3.86 10.63
N ILE A 195 -5.15 -4.30 11.87
CA ILE A 195 -5.72 -5.54 12.40
C ILE A 195 -6.82 -5.20 13.38
N ILE A 196 -7.89 -5.98 13.35
CA ILE A 196 -8.98 -5.94 14.31
C ILE A 196 -8.94 -7.26 15.09
N LEU A 197 -8.80 -7.17 16.40
CA LEU A 197 -8.96 -8.32 17.29
C LEU A 197 -10.45 -8.42 17.63
N LYS A 198 -11.10 -9.51 17.24
CA LYS A 198 -12.46 -9.80 17.70
C LYS A 198 -12.38 -10.66 18.96
N GLY A 199 -13.07 -10.23 20.01
CA GLY A 199 -13.32 -11.08 21.17
C GLY A 199 -14.11 -12.34 20.77
N GLY A 200 -13.71 -13.51 21.25
CA GLY A 200 -14.26 -14.82 20.88
C GLY A 200 -13.43 -15.55 19.84
N ASP A 201 -13.89 -16.69 19.33
CA ASP A 201 -13.15 -17.64 18.43
C ASP A 201 -12.74 -17.06 17.05
N GLY A 202 -12.83 -15.76 16.84
CA GLY A 202 -12.73 -15.14 15.52
C GLY A 202 -11.33 -14.75 15.05
N GLY A 203 -10.26 -14.88 15.84
CA GLY A 203 -8.89 -14.51 15.46
C GLY A 203 -8.68 -13.07 14.96
N PRO A 204 -7.43 -12.64 14.70
CA PRO A 204 -7.13 -11.35 14.14
C PRO A 204 -7.58 -11.25 12.67
N ARG A 205 -8.21 -10.15 12.29
CA ARG A 205 -8.68 -9.88 10.91
C ARG A 205 -8.02 -8.67 10.32
N LEU A 206 -7.54 -8.81 9.09
CA LEU A 206 -7.01 -7.71 8.31
C LEU A 206 -8.14 -6.81 7.79
N THR A 207 -7.95 -5.51 7.91
CA THR A 207 -8.81 -4.48 7.33
C THR A 207 -7.98 -3.38 6.68
N VAL A 208 -8.59 -2.65 5.75
CA VAL A 208 -7.94 -1.46 5.16
C VAL A 208 -7.85 -0.37 6.21
N SER A 209 -6.67 0.20 6.41
CA SER A 209 -6.48 1.28 7.39
C SER A 209 -7.35 2.50 7.09
N ARG A 210 -7.70 3.26 8.12
CA ARG A 210 -8.50 4.51 7.98
C ARG A 210 -7.84 5.49 7.02
N THR A 211 -6.52 5.61 7.06
CA THR A 211 -5.74 6.49 6.19
C THR A 211 -5.82 6.04 4.73
N SER A 212 -5.62 4.76 4.45
CA SER A 212 -5.76 4.18 3.11
C SER A 212 -7.18 4.34 2.60
N HIS A 213 -8.19 4.10 3.42
CA HIS A 213 -9.59 4.29 3.05
C HIS A 213 -9.89 5.76 2.65
N ARG A 214 -9.36 6.75 3.40
CA ARG A 214 -9.49 8.17 3.05
C ARG A 214 -8.81 8.49 1.71
N ARG A 215 -7.60 7.97 1.45
CA ARG A 215 -6.86 8.14 0.18
C ARG A 215 -7.64 7.54 -1.00
N ILE A 216 -8.19 6.34 -0.85
CA ILE A 216 -9.04 5.68 -1.84
C ILE A 216 -10.26 6.57 -2.17
N GLN A 217 -10.96 7.06 -1.15
CA GLN A 217 -12.11 7.93 -1.35
C GLN A 217 -11.73 9.24 -2.05
N ALA A 218 -10.60 9.84 -1.71
CA ALA A 218 -10.11 11.07 -2.35
C ALA A 218 -9.85 10.84 -3.85
N LYS A 219 -9.15 9.76 -4.21
CA LYS A 219 -8.87 9.40 -5.60
C LYS A 219 -10.16 9.14 -6.40
N LEU A 220 -11.12 8.42 -5.82
CA LEU A 220 -12.40 8.19 -6.46
C LEU A 220 -13.25 9.48 -6.58
N ARG A 221 -13.16 10.41 -5.62
CA ARG A 221 -13.81 11.73 -5.72
C ARG A 221 -13.20 12.57 -6.86
N GLU A 222 -11.91 12.50 -7.07
CA GLU A 222 -11.22 13.19 -8.16
C GLU A 222 -11.71 12.69 -9.51
N GLU A 223 -11.73 11.38 -9.73
CA GLU A 223 -12.18 10.77 -10.99
C GLU A 223 -13.68 10.96 -11.27
N LEU A 224 -14.52 10.91 -10.24
CA LEU A 224 -15.99 11.04 -10.34
C LEU A 224 -16.49 12.47 -10.04
N GLY A 225 -15.59 13.43 -9.87
CA GLY A 225 -15.90 14.82 -9.52
C GLY A 225 -16.07 15.76 -10.73
N ARG A 226 -15.45 16.94 -10.64
CA ARG A 226 -15.52 17.96 -11.70
C ARG A 226 -14.97 17.47 -13.04
N ARG A 227 -13.90 16.69 -13.05
CA ARG A 227 -13.27 16.11 -14.24
C ARG A 227 -14.20 15.18 -15.04
N ALA A 228 -15.17 14.54 -14.38
CA ALA A 228 -16.13 13.66 -15.05
C ALA A 228 -17.27 14.41 -15.77
N ARG A 229 -17.46 15.71 -15.53
CA ARG A 229 -18.60 16.46 -16.08
C ARG A 229 -18.56 16.63 -17.60
N GLY A 230 -17.37 16.73 -18.17
CA GLY A 230 -17.16 16.89 -19.63
C GLY A 230 -16.88 15.58 -20.37
N ARG A 231 -16.88 14.42 -19.67
CA ARG A 231 -16.56 13.11 -20.26
C ARG A 231 -17.82 12.32 -20.56
N SER A 232 -17.71 11.39 -21.53
CA SER A 232 -18.74 10.38 -21.72
C SER A 232 -18.85 9.48 -20.48
N ILE A 233 -20.03 8.89 -20.26
CA ILE A 233 -20.23 7.95 -19.15
C ILE A 233 -19.34 6.71 -19.34
N ASN A 234 -19.18 6.22 -20.58
CA ASN A 234 -18.34 5.06 -20.87
C ASN A 234 -16.87 5.33 -20.55
N ASP A 235 -16.32 6.51 -20.89
CA ASP A 235 -14.94 6.87 -20.56
C ASP A 235 -14.76 7.03 -19.04
N THR A 236 -15.76 7.57 -18.37
CA THR A 236 -15.74 7.69 -16.90
C THR A 236 -15.72 6.30 -16.26
N ILE A 237 -16.55 5.37 -16.73
CA ILE A 237 -16.57 3.98 -16.25
C ILE A 237 -15.24 3.28 -16.52
N LYS A 238 -14.65 3.40 -17.70
CA LYS A 238 -13.34 2.81 -18.02
C LYS A 238 -12.25 3.30 -17.05
N ARG A 239 -12.15 4.61 -16.83
CA ARG A 239 -11.17 5.22 -15.92
C ARG A 239 -11.37 4.76 -14.46
N VAL A 240 -12.60 4.83 -13.97
CA VAL A 240 -12.93 4.38 -12.61
C VAL A 240 -12.63 2.90 -12.44
N SER A 241 -12.96 2.07 -13.44
CA SER A 241 -12.66 0.63 -13.42
C SER A 241 -11.16 0.36 -13.38
N SER A 242 -10.33 1.13 -14.09
CA SER A 242 -8.87 1.03 -14.01
C SER A 242 -8.37 1.37 -12.59
N VAL A 243 -8.88 2.46 -12.01
CA VAL A 243 -8.56 2.83 -10.61
C VAL A 243 -8.98 1.73 -9.62
N LEU A 244 -10.19 1.17 -9.77
CA LEU A 244 -10.69 0.12 -8.89
C LEU A 244 -9.89 -1.18 -9.02
N ARG A 245 -9.45 -1.57 -10.23
CA ARG A 245 -8.57 -2.74 -10.42
C ARG A 245 -7.23 -2.55 -9.72
N GLY A 246 -6.59 -1.40 -9.88
CA GLY A 246 -5.34 -1.09 -9.18
C GLY A 246 -5.51 -1.09 -7.66
N LEU A 247 -6.63 -0.54 -7.17
CA LEU A 247 -6.96 -0.57 -5.74
C LEU A 247 -7.19 -2.00 -5.23
N TYR A 248 -7.89 -2.84 -5.99
CA TYR A 248 -8.14 -4.22 -5.59
C TYR A 248 -6.85 -5.00 -5.35
N GLY A 249 -5.87 -4.86 -6.24
CA GLY A 249 -4.56 -5.47 -6.05
C GLY A 249 -3.90 -5.11 -4.71
N TYR A 250 -4.15 -3.88 -4.23
CA TYR A 250 -3.59 -3.37 -2.98
C TYR A 250 -4.40 -3.74 -1.72
N ILE A 251 -5.75 -3.85 -1.81
CA ILE A 251 -6.62 -4.06 -0.65
C ILE A 251 -7.19 -5.49 -0.54
N ARG A 252 -6.78 -6.40 -1.41
CA ARG A 252 -7.38 -7.75 -1.56
C ARG A 252 -7.28 -8.64 -0.32
N LEU A 253 -6.36 -8.36 0.61
CA LEU A 253 -6.23 -9.09 1.87
C LEU A 253 -7.24 -8.65 2.94
N SER A 254 -8.00 -7.58 2.70
CA SER A 254 -9.00 -7.13 3.67
C SER A 254 -10.11 -8.18 3.81
N GLU A 255 -10.30 -8.67 5.03
CA GLU A 255 -11.31 -9.68 5.38
C GLU A 255 -12.66 -9.05 5.76
N THR A 256 -12.73 -7.70 5.76
CA THR A 256 -13.97 -6.97 6.07
C THR A 256 -14.74 -6.67 4.80
N GLN A 257 -15.82 -7.42 4.51
CA GLN A 257 -16.68 -7.24 3.33
C GLN A 257 -17.29 -5.83 3.22
N THR A 258 -17.57 -5.18 4.34
CA THR A 258 -18.11 -3.81 4.38
C THR A 258 -17.27 -2.79 3.64
N SER A 259 -15.97 -3.02 3.50
CA SER A 259 -15.07 -2.12 2.77
C SER A 259 -15.32 -2.13 1.27
N TYR A 260 -15.51 -3.29 0.65
CA TYR A 260 -15.69 -3.44 -0.80
C TYR A 260 -17.05 -2.99 -1.28
N GLY A 261 -18.13 -3.52 -0.69
CA GLY A 261 -19.51 -3.16 -1.03
C GLY A 261 -19.81 -1.69 -0.77
N GLY A 262 -19.21 -1.10 0.28
CA GLY A 262 -19.33 0.32 0.60
C GLY A 262 -18.68 1.22 -0.46
N ILE A 263 -17.51 0.85 -0.98
CA ILE A 263 -16.83 1.59 -2.06
C ILE A 263 -17.64 1.46 -3.35
N ASP A 264 -18.03 0.26 -3.74
CA ASP A 264 -18.81 -0.02 -4.94
C ASP A 264 -20.15 0.75 -4.94
N SER A 265 -20.85 0.75 -3.82
CA SER A 265 -22.11 1.49 -3.64
C SER A 265 -21.93 3.00 -3.85
N ARG A 266 -20.87 3.58 -3.29
CA ARG A 266 -20.54 5.01 -3.47
C ARG A 266 -20.19 5.34 -4.92
N VAL A 267 -19.44 4.49 -5.60
CA VAL A 267 -19.10 4.64 -7.03
C VAL A 267 -20.38 4.62 -7.88
N ARG A 268 -21.23 3.60 -7.70
CA ARG A 268 -22.50 3.49 -8.42
C ARG A 268 -23.41 4.69 -8.17
N ARG A 269 -23.51 5.15 -6.92
CA ARG A 269 -24.28 6.35 -6.60
C ARG A 269 -23.78 7.60 -7.33
N ARG A 270 -22.45 7.79 -7.41
CA ARG A 270 -21.85 8.91 -8.14
C ARG A 270 -22.11 8.81 -9.66
N LEU A 271 -22.01 7.62 -10.21
CA LEU A 271 -22.30 7.38 -11.64
C LEU A 271 -23.78 7.65 -11.95
N ARG A 272 -24.74 7.20 -11.09
CA ARG A 272 -26.16 7.54 -11.22
C ARG A 272 -26.39 9.05 -11.22
N MET A 273 -25.72 9.79 -10.33
CA MET A 273 -25.78 11.25 -10.30
C MET A 273 -25.27 11.88 -11.61
N LEU A 274 -24.14 11.38 -12.17
CA LEU A 274 -23.59 11.89 -13.42
C LEU A 274 -24.54 11.59 -14.59
N ILE A 275 -25.04 10.37 -14.71
CA ILE A 275 -26.00 9.96 -15.74
C ILE A 275 -27.25 10.85 -15.69
N TRP A 276 -27.80 11.06 -14.50
CA TRP A 276 -28.97 11.95 -14.32
C TRP A 276 -28.70 13.38 -14.78
N ARG A 277 -27.51 13.91 -14.54
CA ARG A 277 -27.09 15.23 -15.05
C ARG A 277 -26.98 15.25 -16.58
N HIS A 278 -26.44 14.19 -17.19
CA HIS A 278 -26.30 14.09 -18.64
C HIS A 278 -27.65 14.01 -19.36
N TRP A 279 -28.70 13.53 -18.71
CA TRP A 279 -30.05 13.52 -19.31
C TRP A 279 -30.70 14.89 -19.36
N LYS A 280 -30.12 15.92 -18.78
CA LYS A 280 -30.48 17.36 -18.84
C LYS A 280 -31.96 17.67 -18.61
N THR A 281 -32.83 17.40 -19.61
CA THR A 281 -34.24 17.80 -19.64
C THR A 281 -35.20 16.72 -19.13
N PRO A 282 -36.37 17.10 -18.57
CA PRO A 282 -37.40 16.15 -18.14
C PRO A 282 -37.86 15.22 -19.30
N LYS A 283 -38.02 15.72 -20.50
CA LYS A 283 -38.39 14.94 -21.70
C LYS A 283 -37.38 13.81 -21.96
N ASN A 284 -36.08 14.13 -21.91
CA ASN A 284 -35.02 13.15 -22.15
C ASN A 284 -34.91 12.16 -20.96
N ARG A 285 -35.06 12.62 -19.73
CA ARG A 285 -35.10 11.76 -18.55
C ARG A 285 -36.22 10.74 -18.62
N CYS A 286 -37.42 11.19 -18.98
CA CYS A 286 -38.59 10.32 -19.17
C CYS A 286 -38.33 9.26 -20.24
N LYS A 287 -37.87 9.65 -21.44
CA LYS A 287 -37.49 8.73 -22.52
C LYS A 287 -36.47 7.66 -22.04
N LYS A 288 -35.41 8.11 -21.36
CA LYS A 288 -34.37 7.22 -20.89
C LYS A 288 -34.86 6.27 -19.77
N LEU A 289 -35.72 6.73 -18.86
CA LEU A 289 -36.31 5.87 -17.81
C LEU A 289 -37.21 4.79 -18.41
N ILE A 290 -38.03 5.13 -19.43
CA ILE A 290 -38.87 4.15 -20.12
C ILE A 290 -38.00 3.09 -20.82
N LEU A 291 -36.96 3.50 -21.53
CA LEU A 291 -35.99 2.59 -22.16
C LEU A 291 -35.29 1.65 -21.15
N LEU A 292 -35.18 2.06 -19.91
CA LEU A 292 -34.60 1.27 -18.83
C LEU A 292 -35.65 0.48 -18.02
N GLY A 293 -36.88 0.36 -18.54
CA GLY A 293 -37.93 -0.50 -17.97
C GLY A 293 -38.79 0.13 -16.89
N ILE A 294 -38.76 1.44 -16.72
CA ILE A 294 -39.68 2.14 -15.81
C ILE A 294 -41.01 2.41 -16.54
N ALA A 295 -42.13 2.05 -15.90
CA ALA A 295 -43.47 2.27 -16.43
C ALA A 295 -43.69 3.75 -16.84
N PRO A 296 -44.32 4.04 -18.01
CA PRO A 296 -44.43 5.39 -18.60
C PRO A 296 -44.98 6.46 -17.64
N ILE A 297 -46.05 6.11 -16.87
CA ILE A 297 -46.67 7.00 -15.90
C ILE A 297 -45.67 7.40 -14.81
N LYS A 298 -45.00 6.42 -14.20
CA LYS A 298 -43.95 6.66 -13.18
C LYS A 298 -42.73 7.39 -13.74
N ALA A 299 -42.32 7.08 -14.96
CA ALA A 299 -41.22 7.74 -15.62
C ALA A 299 -41.46 9.24 -15.82
N ARG A 300 -42.69 9.65 -16.24
CA ARG A 300 -43.10 11.07 -16.35
C ARG A 300 -43.02 11.77 -14.97
N GLN A 301 -43.59 11.16 -13.94
CA GLN A 301 -43.59 11.71 -12.57
C GLN A 301 -42.13 11.90 -12.05
N TYR A 302 -41.29 10.91 -12.21
CA TYR A 302 -39.90 10.97 -11.73
C TYR A 302 -39.04 11.96 -12.54
N ALA A 303 -39.27 12.06 -13.86
CA ALA A 303 -38.52 12.95 -14.73
C ALA A 303 -38.68 14.42 -14.37
N SER A 304 -39.87 14.82 -13.90
CA SER A 304 -40.24 16.20 -13.53
C SER A 304 -39.83 16.59 -12.09
N THR A 305 -39.09 15.73 -11.39
CA THR A 305 -38.68 16.01 -10.00
C THR A 305 -37.80 17.25 -9.88
N SER A 306 -38.06 18.08 -8.88
CA SER A 306 -37.24 19.24 -8.47
C SER A 306 -36.02 18.86 -7.61
N LYS A 307 -35.95 17.59 -7.15
CA LYS A 307 -34.86 17.13 -6.28
C LYS A 307 -33.52 17.14 -7.03
N GLY A 308 -32.47 17.63 -6.39
CA GLY A 308 -31.13 17.67 -6.96
C GLY A 308 -30.55 16.29 -7.31
N PRO A 309 -29.62 16.22 -8.29
CA PRO A 309 -29.07 14.94 -8.83
C PRO A 309 -28.49 14.00 -7.79
N TRP A 310 -27.88 14.53 -6.72
CA TRP A 310 -27.31 13.73 -5.63
C TRP A 310 -28.40 13.05 -4.79
N ARG A 311 -29.53 13.75 -4.56
CA ARG A 311 -30.67 13.20 -3.81
C ARG A 311 -31.37 12.11 -4.63
N ILE A 312 -31.56 12.36 -5.91
CA ILE A 312 -32.16 11.43 -6.87
C ILE A 312 -31.32 10.15 -7.03
N SER A 313 -30.00 10.23 -7.00
CA SER A 313 -29.11 9.08 -7.17
C SER A 313 -29.29 7.98 -6.12
N LYS A 314 -29.99 8.26 -5.00
CA LYS A 314 -30.31 7.30 -3.91
C LYS A 314 -31.76 6.78 -3.98
N THR A 315 -32.57 7.27 -4.91
CA THR A 315 -33.99 6.85 -4.98
C THR A 315 -34.14 5.44 -5.54
N PRO A 316 -35.13 4.67 -5.07
CA PRO A 316 -35.35 3.29 -5.52
C PRO A 316 -35.54 3.19 -7.05
N PHE A 317 -36.33 4.09 -7.65
CA PHE A 317 -36.60 4.04 -9.09
C PHE A 317 -35.32 4.22 -9.93
N LEU A 318 -34.38 5.11 -9.50
CA LEU A 318 -33.15 5.30 -10.24
C LEU A 318 -32.15 4.16 -9.97
N GLN A 319 -32.23 3.52 -8.80
CA GLN A 319 -31.47 2.31 -8.52
C GLN A 319 -31.99 1.11 -9.33
N GLN A 320 -33.29 1.03 -9.55
CA GLN A 320 -33.91 0.03 -10.43
C GLN A 320 -33.50 0.26 -11.89
N ALA A 321 -33.67 1.47 -12.43
CA ALA A 321 -33.34 1.81 -13.79
C ALA A 321 -31.84 1.66 -14.09
N LEU A 322 -30.98 2.11 -13.18
CA LEU A 322 -29.52 2.01 -13.27
C LEU A 322 -29.02 1.00 -12.21
N SER A 323 -29.39 -0.27 -12.42
CA SER A 323 -29.09 -1.37 -11.49
C SER A 323 -27.59 -1.69 -11.44
N ASN A 324 -27.21 -2.60 -10.58
CA ASN A 324 -25.81 -3.09 -10.54
C ASN A 324 -25.45 -3.78 -11.86
N ASP A 325 -26.37 -4.57 -12.42
CA ASP A 325 -26.18 -5.27 -13.70
C ASP A 325 -26.01 -4.30 -14.87
N TYR A 326 -26.74 -3.17 -14.85
CA TYR A 326 -26.55 -2.11 -15.84
C TYR A 326 -25.11 -1.63 -15.88
N PHE A 327 -24.50 -1.36 -14.72
CA PHE A 327 -23.12 -0.91 -14.64
C PHE A 327 -22.13 -2.04 -14.99
N THR A 328 -22.43 -3.27 -14.61
CA THR A 328 -21.62 -4.44 -14.98
C THR A 328 -21.59 -4.64 -16.50
N LYS A 329 -22.73 -4.52 -17.18
CA LYS A 329 -22.82 -4.56 -18.66
C LYS A 329 -22.04 -3.43 -19.34
N LEU A 330 -21.91 -2.27 -18.69
CA LEU A 330 -21.05 -1.17 -19.16
C LEU A 330 -19.58 -1.33 -18.83
N GLY A 331 -19.18 -2.45 -18.20
CA GLY A 331 -17.79 -2.76 -17.87
C GLY A 331 -17.27 -2.13 -16.57
N LEU A 332 -18.16 -1.71 -15.66
CA LEU A 332 -17.74 -1.23 -14.33
C LEU A 332 -17.17 -2.40 -13.51
N PHE A 333 -15.93 -2.24 -13.07
CA PHE A 333 -15.30 -3.20 -12.16
C PHE A 333 -15.93 -3.11 -10.77
N SER A 334 -16.26 -4.26 -10.18
CA SER A 334 -16.78 -4.37 -8.82
C SER A 334 -15.71 -5.00 -7.92
N LEU A 335 -15.35 -4.30 -6.85
CA LEU A 335 -14.42 -4.79 -5.83
C LEU A 335 -15.00 -5.99 -5.09
N GLU A 336 -16.28 -5.93 -4.73
CA GLU A 336 -17.00 -7.01 -4.06
C GLU A 336 -17.06 -8.28 -4.90
N ALA A 337 -17.43 -8.16 -6.19
CA ALA A 337 -17.45 -9.30 -7.09
C ALA A 337 -16.05 -9.88 -7.34
N ALA A 338 -15.02 -9.06 -7.40
CA ALA A 338 -13.65 -9.52 -7.53
C ALA A 338 -13.17 -10.27 -6.29
N HIS A 339 -13.54 -9.76 -5.10
CA HIS A 339 -13.20 -10.42 -3.83
C HIS A 339 -13.88 -11.79 -3.67
N LEU A 340 -15.14 -11.90 -4.06
CA LEU A 340 -15.88 -13.17 -4.01
C LEU A 340 -15.35 -14.23 -5.01
N ARG A 341 -14.77 -13.80 -6.14
CA ARG A 341 -14.19 -14.71 -7.16
C ARG A 341 -12.72 -15.02 -6.90
N GLY A 342 -12.02 -14.20 -6.16
CA GLY A 342 -10.60 -14.40 -5.87
C GLY A 342 -10.38 -15.63 -4.97
N PRO A 343 -9.17 -16.22 -5.00
CA PRO A 343 -8.83 -17.24 -4.02
C PRO A 343 -8.98 -16.61 -2.63
N ARG A 344 -9.84 -17.22 -1.80
CA ARG A 344 -9.93 -16.83 -0.38
C ARG A 344 -8.52 -16.94 0.20
N PRO A 345 -8.08 -16.01 1.07
CA PRO A 345 -6.87 -16.22 1.84
C PRO A 345 -6.94 -17.62 2.43
N ARG A 346 -5.90 -18.43 2.21
CA ARG A 346 -5.87 -19.80 2.75
C ARG A 346 -6.11 -19.68 4.25
N GLN A 347 -7.21 -20.23 4.74
CA GLN A 347 -7.30 -20.65 6.12
C GLN A 347 -6.23 -21.73 6.27
N LEU A 348 -5.11 -21.37 6.87
CA LEU A 348 -4.11 -22.34 7.31
C LEU A 348 -4.80 -23.17 8.41
N SER A 349 -5.33 -24.33 8.03
CA SER A 349 -5.67 -25.36 8.99
C SER A 349 -4.36 -25.80 9.62
N LEU A 350 -4.16 -25.38 10.86
CA LEU A 350 -3.13 -25.91 11.74
C LEU A 350 -3.48 -27.38 12.00
N HIS A 351 -2.93 -28.29 11.22
CA HIS A 351 -2.79 -29.67 11.62
C HIS A 351 -1.62 -29.73 12.61
N PHE A 352 -1.95 -29.71 13.89
CA PHE A 352 -1.05 -30.24 14.92
C PHE A 352 -1.02 -31.75 14.77
N SER A 353 0.08 -32.29 14.31
CA SER A 353 0.49 -33.70 14.54
C SER A 353 1.63 -33.68 15.54
#